data_6b79fd2498fe00f06d769e8888b66b64
#
_entry.id   6b79fd2498fe00f06d769e8888b66b64
#
_cell.length_a   1.000
_cell.length_b   1.000
_cell.length_c   1.000
_cell.angle_alpha   90.00
_cell.angle_beta   90.00
_cell.angle_gamma   90.00
#
_symmetry.space_group_name_H-M   'P 1'
#
loop_
_entity.id
_entity.type
_entity.pdbx_description
1 polymer ?
#
loop_
_entity_poly.entity_id
_entity_poly.type
_entity_poly.pdbx_seq_one_letter_code
_entity_poly.pdbx_strand_id
1 'polypeptide(L)'
;AHLTALYSDEAKIDEALDMFEAAGASAVLALRGDYIDGDEPVGRFNHASDLAAYIRDRKPGLKVFGACYPEGHYSAASLDEDIENLKIKVDAGVTHLISQLFYDNDDFYRFLDKAHAAGIDVPIEAGIMPVRGAKSVRRMAKVNASRIPAKLEALLDRWGDDIQNLRTAGIIYASDQIADLVAHGVDGVHLYSMNHPATTRRIWRNVEPLFTVE
;
A
#
# COMPACT_ATOMS: atom_id res chain seq x y z
N ALA A 1 -5.23 -2.78 11.86
CA ALA A 1 -6.53 -2.14 11.58
C ALA A 1 -6.33 -0.92 10.69
N HIS A 2 -7.35 -0.53 9.89
CA HIS A 2 -7.32 0.69 9.08
C HIS A 2 -8.14 1.78 9.76
N LEU A 3 -7.64 3.02 9.76
CA LEU A 3 -8.33 4.18 10.33
C LEU A 3 -8.17 5.38 9.41
N THR A 4 -9.29 6.03 9.06
CA THR A 4 -9.33 7.18 8.17
C THR A 4 -9.60 8.48 8.93
N ALA A 5 -8.99 9.57 8.46
CA ALA A 5 -8.96 10.86 9.14
C ALA A 5 -10.13 11.80 8.78
N LEU A 6 -10.39 12.02 7.49
CA LEU A 6 -11.16 13.17 6.96
C LEU A 6 -12.54 13.40 7.61
N TYR A 7 -13.28 12.33 7.92
CA TYR A 7 -14.64 12.39 8.45
C TYR A 7 -14.72 11.97 9.92
N SER A 8 -13.59 12.10 10.64
CA SER A 8 -13.49 11.73 12.05
C SER A 8 -13.04 12.92 12.89
N ASP A 9 -13.72 13.10 14.00
CA ASP A 9 -13.25 13.94 15.12
C ASP A 9 -12.42 13.12 16.12
N GLU A 10 -11.90 13.77 17.14
CA GLU A 10 -11.08 13.12 18.16
C GLU A 10 -11.86 12.02 18.90
N ALA A 11 -13.14 12.23 19.19
CA ALA A 11 -13.95 11.27 19.94
C ALA A 11 -14.14 9.97 19.14
N LYS A 12 -14.40 10.06 17.82
CA LYS A 12 -14.48 8.87 16.95
C LYS A 12 -13.16 8.15 16.81
N ILE A 13 -12.05 8.90 16.73
CA ILE A 13 -10.71 8.30 16.66
C ILE A 13 -10.40 7.59 17.98
N ASP A 14 -10.67 8.20 19.14
CA ASP A 14 -10.44 7.60 20.45
C ASP A 14 -11.26 6.31 20.63
N GLU A 15 -12.56 6.34 20.29
CA GLU A 15 -13.42 5.15 20.32
C GLU A 15 -12.88 4.02 19.44
N ALA A 16 -12.45 4.34 18.22
CA ALA A 16 -11.88 3.34 17.31
C ALA A 16 -10.57 2.76 17.85
N LEU A 17 -9.69 3.58 18.41
CA LEU A 17 -8.43 3.15 19.00
C LEU A 17 -8.66 2.24 20.22
N ASP A 18 -9.63 2.57 21.08
CA ASP A 18 -10.00 1.74 22.23
C ASP A 18 -10.55 0.37 21.78
N MET A 19 -11.39 0.36 20.73
CA MET A 19 -11.88 -0.91 20.15
C MET A 19 -10.74 -1.74 19.56
N PHE A 20 -9.79 -1.14 18.85
CA PHE A 20 -8.66 -1.86 18.27
C PHE A 20 -7.75 -2.44 19.35
N GLU A 21 -7.46 -1.70 20.40
CA GLU A 21 -6.69 -2.15 21.55
C GLU A 21 -7.39 -3.32 22.27
N ALA A 22 -8.71 -3.18 22.52
CA ALA A 22 -9.51 -4.25 23.13
C ALA A 22 -9.58 -5.53 22.26
N ALA A 23 -9.50 -5.37 20.92
CA ALA A 23 -9.42 -6.48 19.98
C ALA A 23 -8.00 -7.07 19.83
N GLY A 24 -7.01 -6.55 20.56
CA GLY A 24 -5.62 -7.02 20.51
C GLY A 24 -4.85 -6.57 19.25
N ALA A 25 -5.29 -5.51 18.58
CA ALA A 25 -4.54 -4.96 17.46
C ALA A 25 -3.21 -4.35 17.95
N SER A 26 -2.11 -4.70 17.31
CA SER A 26 -0.77 -4.18 17.61
C SER A 26 -0.37 -3.01 16.70
N ALA A 27 -1.13 -2.78 15.63
CA ALA A 27 -0.84 -1.74 14.64
C ALA A 27 -2.10 -1.14 14.02
N VAL A 28 -2.00 0.12 13.63
CA VAL A 28 -3.05 0.87 12.93
C VAL A 28 -2.46 1.49 11.67
N LEU A 29 -3.08 1.25 10.52
CA LEU A 29 -2.77 1.94 9.27
C LEU A 29 -3.53 3.27 9.25
N ALA A 30 -2.81 4.37 9.46
CA ALA A 30 -3.34 5.73 9.44
C ALA A 30 -3.44 6.23 8.00
N LEU A 31 -4.66 6.54 7.57
CA LEU A 31 -4.96 7.01 6.21
C LEU A 31 -5.67 8.36 6.27
N ARG A 32 -5.48 9.19 5.26
CA ARG A 32 -6.31 10.39 5.11
C ARG A 32 -7.77 10.00 4.87
N GLY A 33 -8.00 9.03 4.03
CA GLY A 33 -9.28 8.72 3.42
C GLY A 33 -9.51 9.51 2.12
N ASP A 34 -10.54 9.13 1.37
CA ASP A 34 -10.94 9.78 0.15
C ASP A 34 -12.05 10.80 0.42
N TYR A 35 -12.10 11.85 -0.40
CA TYR A 35 -13.24 12.77 -0.37
C TYR A 35 -14.51 12.09 -0.87
N ILE A 36 -15.60 12.30 -0.16
CA ILE A 36 -16.93 11.77 -0.50
C ILE A 36 -17.75 12.93 -1.07
N ASP A 37 -18.27 12.76 -2.27
CA ASP A 37 -19.09 13.79 -2.91
C ASP A 37 -20.32 14.13 -2.05
N GLY A 38 -20.46 15.40 -1.73
CA GLY A 38 -21.57 15.92 -0.92
C GLY A 38 -21.35 15.91 0.58
N ASP A 39 -20.23 15.37 1.07
CA ASP A 39 -19.85 15.39 2.48
C ASP A 39 -18.74 16.41 2.75
N GLU A 40 -18.84 17.13 3.85
CA GLU A 40 -17.83 18.05 4.31
C GLU A 40 -16.88 17.36 5.32
N PRO A 41 -15.55 17.42 5.12
CA PRO A 41 -14.60 16.92 6.11
C PRO A 41 -14.78 17.61 7.47
N VAL A 42 -14.55 16.86 8.55
CA VAL A 42 -14.65 17.44 9.92
C VAL A 42 -13.59 18.52 10.18
N GLY A 43 -12.46 18.49 9.43
CA GLY A 43 -11.42 19.52 9.49
C GLY A 43 -10.45 19.39 10.65
N ARG A 44 -10.55 18.34 11.49
CA ARG A 44 -9.59 18.09 12.59
C ARG A 44 -8.33 17.40 12.12
N PHE A 45 -8.48 16.44 11.18
CA PHE A 45 -7.40 15.65 10.61
C PHE A 45 -7.47 15.77 9.08
N ASN A 46 -6.64 16.63 8.49
CA ASN A 46 -6.66 16.87 7.05
C ASN A 46 -5.67 15.98 6.29
N HIS A 47 -4.67 15.45 6.99
CA HIS A 47 -3.65 14.56 6.45
C HIS A 47 -3.47 13.32 7.31
N ALA A 48 -2.93 12.26 6.72
CA ALA A 48 -2.57 11.05 7.47
C ALA A 48 -1.49 11.32 8.53
N SER A 49 -0.64 12.31 8.33
CA SER A 49 0.34 12.78 9.33
C SER A 49 -0.31 13.33 10.60
N ASP A 50 -1.43 14.07 10.48
CA ASP A 50 -2.16 14.60 11.63
C ASP A 50 -2.70 13.45 12.49
N LEU A 51 -3.28 12.46 11.83
CA LEU A 51 -3.79 11.24 12.48
C LEU A 51 -2.65 10.43 13.10
N ALA A 52 -1.52 10.28 12.39
CA ALA A 52 -0.37 9.52 12.89
C ALA A 52 0.19 10.16 14.18
N ALA A 53 0.37 11.47 14.20
CA ALA A 53 0.80 12.20 15.40
C ALA A 53 -0.18 12.01 16.56
N TYR A 54 -1.47 12.12 16.30
CA TYR A 54 -2.51 11.93 17.30
C TYR A 54 -2.50 10.51 17.90
N ILE A 55 -2.40 9.46 17.04
CA ILE A 55 -2.34 8.06 17.50
C ILE A 55 -1.09 7.83 18.37
N ARG A 56 0.08 8.31 17.92
CA ARG A 56 1.33 8.20 18.67
C ARG A 56 1.20 8.79 20.08
N ASP A 57 0.58 9.96 20.21
CA ASP A 57 0.46 10.67 21.48
C ASP A 57 -0.61 10.03 22.38
N ARG A 58 -1.68 9.47 21.82
CA ARG A 58 -2.79 8.87 22.59
C ARG A 58 -2.54 7.40 22.93
N LYS A 59 -1.88 6.64 22.06
CA LYS A 59 -1.66 5.20 22.18
C LYS A 59 -0.21 4.83 21.82
N PRO A 60 0.78 5.23 22.63
CA PRO A 60 2.20 5.02 22.31
C PRO A 60 2.61 3.53 22.18
N GLY A 61 1.76 2.60 22.63
CA GLY A 61 1.95 1.16 22.46
C GLY A 61 1.53 0.63 21.09
N LEU A 62 0.75 1.39 20.30
CA LEU A 62 0.35 0.99 18.96
C LEU A 62 1.39 1.41 17.92
N LYS A 63 1.76 0.49 17.03
CA LYS A 63 2.54 0.83 15.84
C LYS A 63 1.65 1.59 14.86
N VAL A 64 2.18 2.67 14.29
CA VAL A 64 1.48 3.44 13.26
C VAL A 64 2.05 3.10 11.91
N PHE A 65 1.22 2.52 11.05
CA PHE A 65 1.56 2.27 9.65
C PHE A 65 1.04 3.41 8.79
N GLY A 66 1.73 3.71 7.69
CA GLY A 66 1.32 4.69 6.70
C GLY A 66 1.36 4.14 5.28
N ALA A 67 0.62 4.76 4.38
CA ALA A 67 0.71 4.46 2.95
C ALA A 67 1.79 5.30 2.28
N CYS A 68 2.49 4.72 1.28
CA CYS A 68 3.41 5.40 0.38
C CYS A 68 3.12 5.03 -1.08
N TYR A 69 3.65 5.78 -2.03
CA TYR A 69 3.25 5.70 -3.44
C TYR A 69 4.49 5.63 -4.34
N PRO A 70 4.85 4.44 -4.85
CA PRO A 70 6.06 4.26 -5.66
C PRO A 70 6.10 5.12 -6.93
N GLU A 71 4.94 5.44 -7.49
CA GLU A 71 4.80 6.28 -8.68
C GLU A 71 4.31 7.71 -8.36
N GLY A 72 4.24 8.05 -7.05
CA GLY A 72 3.74 9.33 -6.53
C GLY A 72 2.23 9.31 -6.28
N HIS A 73 1.81 10.07 -5.27
CA HIS A 73 0.39 10.27 -4.98
C HIS A 73 -0.24 11.17 -6.04
N TYR A 74 -1.45 10.84 -6.50
CA TYR A 74 -2.15 11.57 -7.57
C TYR A 74 -2.38 13.07 -7.30
N SER A 75 -2.33 13.52 -6.06
CA SER A 75 -2.46 14.94 -5.69
C SER A 75 -1.13 15.67 -5.52
N ALA A 76 0.00 14.97 -5.56
CA ALA A 76 1.32 15.59 -5.53
C ALA A 76 1.72 16.05 -6.94
N ALA A 77 2.43 17.15 -7.06
CA ALA A 77 2.90 17.66 -8.35
C ALA A 77 4.06 16.83 -8.92
N SER A 78 4.78 16.09 -8.07
CA SER A 78 5.89 15.22 -8.45
C SER A 78 6.13 14.13 -7.41
N LEU A 79 6.93 13.11 -7.78
CA LEU A 79 7.38 12.10 -6.83
C LEU A 79 8.26 12.73 -5.73
N ASP A 80 9.05 13.74 -6.04
CA ASP A 80 9.91 14.40 -5.04
C ASP A 80 9.06 15.12 -3.98
N GLU A 81 8.00 15.82 -4.37
CA GLU A 81 7.04 16.42 -3.44
C GLU A 81 6.33 15.35 -2.59
N ASP A 82 5.97 14.21 -3.19
CA ASP A 82 5.33 13.12 -2.43
C ASP A 82 6.29 12.49 -1.41
N ILE A 83 7.59 12.39 -1.72
CA ILE A 83 8.63 11.96 -0.78
C ILE A 83 8.79 12.97 0.37
N GLU A 84 8.74 14.27 0.13
CA GLU A 84 8.75 15.29 1.19
C GLU A 84 7.53 15.13 2.11
N ASN A 85 6.35 14.94 1.55
CA ASN A 85 5.12 14.67 2.30
C ASN A 85 5.20 13.34 3.09
N LEU A 86 5.85 12.32 2.52
CA LEU A 86 6.08 11.05 3.18
C LEU A 86 7.02 11.20 4.37
N LYS A 87 8.08 12.02 4.24
CA LYS A 87 9.00 12.32 5.34
C LYS A 87 8.26 13.00 6.50
N ILE A 88 7.40 13.98 6.22
CA ILE A 88 6.54 14.62 7.23
C ILE A 88 5.67 13.57 7.95
N LYS A 89 5.13 12.60 7.22
CA LYS A 89 4.30 11.53 7.78
C LYS A 89 5.12 10.60 8.69
N VAL A 90 6.35 10.26 8.31
CA VAL A 90 7.25 9.45 9.14
C VAL A 90 7.66 10.21 10.40
N ASP A 91 8.04 11.47 10.27
CA ASP A 91 8.40 12.33 11.41
C ASP A 91 7.22 12.54 12.38
N ALA A 92 5.99 12.46 11.90
CA ALA A 92 4.78 12.49 12.71
C ALA A 92 4.57 11.23 13.57
N GLY A 93 5.30 10.13 13.30
CA GLY A 93 5.25 8.92 14.12
C GLY A 93 4.89 7.64 13.37
N VAL A 94 4.84 7.67 12.04
CA VAL A 94 4.72 6.44 11.25
C VAL A 94 5.99 5.63 11.38
N THR A 95 5.84 4.35 11.75
CA THR A 95 6.94 3.42 12.02
C THR A 95 7.14 2.37 10.94
N HIS A 96 6.16 2.20 10.05
CA HIS A 96 6.17 1.25 8.94
C HIS A 96 5.36 1.82 7.78
N LEU A 97 5.77 1.51 6.57
CA LEU A 97 5.07 1.93 5.36
C LEU A 97 4.59 0.72 4.56
N ILE A 98 3.41 0.87 3.94
CA ILE A 98 2.89 -0.09 2.96
C ILE A 98 2.71 0.68 1.66
N SER A 99 3.34 0.20 0.57
CA SER A 99 3.21 0.89 -0.69
C SER A 99 1.84 0.67 -1.34
N GLN A 100 1.37 1.66 -2.09
CA GLN A 100 0.31 1.45 -3.07
C GLN A 100 0.75 0.40 -4.08
N LEU A 101 -0.20 -0.27 -4.72
CA LEU A 101 0.10 -1.24 -5.78
C LEU A 101 0.92 -0.58 -6.90
N PHE A 102 1.82 -1.35 -7.44
CA PHE A 102 2.59 -1.06 -8.65
C PHE A 102 2.72 -2.35 -9.48
N TYR A 103 3.05 -2.22 -10.76
CA TYR A 103 3.17 -3.36 -11.67
C TYR A 103 4.59 -3.53 -12.22
N ASP A 104 5.48 -2.59 -11.95
CA ASP A 104 6.89 -2.64 -12.37
C ASP A 104 7.79 -2.42 -11.14
N ASN A 105 8.64 -3.39 -10.85
CA ASN A 105 9.51 -3.32 -9.68
C ASN A 105 10.55 -2.19 -9.79
N ASP A 106 10.94 -1.79 -11.00
CA ASP A 106 11.83 -0.65 -11.19
C ASP A 106 11.23 0.67 -10.67
N ASP A 107 9.90 0.84 -10.71
CA ASP A 107 9.25 2.01 -10.12
C ASP A 107 9.38 2.00 -8.59
N PHE A 108 9.25 0.83 -7.98
CA PHE A 108 9.42 0.65 -6.54
C PHE A 108 10.87 0.86 -6.10
N TYR A 109 11.84 0.35 -6.84
CA TYR A 109 13.27 0.53 -6.51
C TYR A 109 13.69 2.01 -6.62
N ARG A 110 13.26 2.72 -7.66
CA ARG A 110 13.50 4.17 -7.76
C ARG A 110 12.86 4.96 -6.62
N PHE A 111 11.69 4.54 -6.17
CA PHE A 111 11.04 5.14 -5.01
C PHE A 111 11.86 4.87 -3.73
N LEU A 112 12.33 3.64 -3.49
CA LEU A 112 13.15 3.29 -2.32
C LEU A 112 14.42 4.13 -2.28
N ASP A 113 15.13 4.27 -3.41
CA ASP A 113 16.34 5.09 -3.49
C ASP A 113 16.08 6.55 -3.08
N LYS A 114 14.96 7.12 -3.55
CA LYS A 114 14.57 8.49 -3.19
C LYS A 114 14.14 8.61 -1.73
N ALA A 115 13.39 7.65 -1.21
CA ALA A 115 12.96 7.61 0.18
C ALA A 115 14.17 7.55 1.13
N HIS A 116 15.11 6.65 0.88
CA HIS A 116 16.35 6.55 1.65
C HIS A 116 17.20 7.84 1.55
N ALA A 117 17.33 8.42 0.36
CA ALA A 117 18.04 9.69 0.19
C ALA A 117 17.41 10.85 0.96
N ALA A 118 16.07 10.79 1.21
CA ALA A 118 15.35 11.75 2.05
C ALA A 118 15.41 11.42 3.56
N GLY A 119 16.14 10.38 3.97
CA GLY A 119 16.26 9.93 5.36
C GLY A 119 14.98 9.24 5.89
N ILE A 120 14.31 8.48 5.03
CA ILE A 120 13.19 7.62 5.42
C ILE A 120 13.76 6.21 5.57
N ASP A 121 14.01 5.80 6.83
CA ASP A 121 14.67 4.54 7.19
C ASP A 121 13.70 3.53 7.86
N VAL A 122 12.41 3.84 7.89
CA VAL A 122 11.39 2.89 8.41
C VAL A 122 11.14 1.77 7.40
N PRO A 123 10.81 0.55 7.84
CA PRO A 123 10.50 -0.57 6.93
C PRO A 123 9.40 -0.21 5.94
N ILE A 124 9.58 -0.62 4.67
CA ILE A 124 8.64 -0.38 3.57
C ILE A 124 8.22 -1.72 2.95
N GLU A 125 6.96 -2.10 3.13
CA GLU A 125 6.38 -3.28 2.50
C GLU A 125 5.95 -2.98 1.07
N ALA A 126 6.39 -3.81 0.12
CA ALA A 126 5.98 -3.73 -1.28
C ALA A 126 4.54 -4.22 -1.48
N GLY A 127 3.65 -3.35 -1.93
CA GLY A 127 2.24 -3.64 -2.15
C GLY A 127 1.98 -4.32 -3.49
N ILE A 128 1.66 -5.60 -3.50
CA ILE A 128 1.43 -6.40 -4.72
C ILE A 128 -0.06 -6.72 -4.87
N MET A 129 -0.65 -6.36 -6.02
CA MET A 129 -2.02 -6.68 -6.35
C MET A 129 -2.08 -7.70 -7.50
N PRO A 130 -2.60 -8.91 -7.27
CA PRO A 130 -2.70 -9.92 -8.31
C PRO A 130 -3.63 -9.49 -9.45
N VAL A 131 -3.20 -9.74 -10.68
CA VAL A 131 -4.00 -9.51 -11.90
C VAL A 131 -5.15 -10.53 -11.95
N ARG A 132 -6.38 -10.06 -12.01
CA ARG A 132 -7.57 -10.91 -11.97
C ARG A 132 -8.59 -10.63 -13.06
N GLY A 133 -8.49 -9.50 -13.72
CA GLY A 133 -9.35 -9.09 -14.83
C GLY A 133 -8.81 -7.83 -15.49
N ALA A 134 -8.77 -7.80 -16.82
CA ALA A 134 -8.17 -6.69 -17.56
C ALA A 134 -8.82 -5.34 -17.25
N LYS A 135 -10.16 -5.29 -17.22
CA LYS A 135 -10.89 -4.05 -16.87
C LYS A 135 -10.56 -3.54 -15.48
N SER A 136 -10.41 -4.44 -14.50
CA SER A 136 -10.07 -4.10 -13.12
C SER A 136 -8.67 -3.51 -13.03
N VAL A 137 -7.68 -4.14 -13.67
CA VAL A 137 -6.28 -3.66 -13.72
C VAL A 137 -6.21 -2.27 -14.33
N ARG A 138 -6.80 -2.07 -15.52
CA ARG A 138 -6.80 -0.77 -16.19
C ARG A 138 -7.49 0.33 -15.34
N ARG A 139 -8.59 -0.03 -14.67
CA ARG A 139 -9.28 0.90 -13.76
C ARG A 139 -8.40 1.25 -12.55
N MET A 140 -7.80 0.25 -11.91
CA MET A 140 -6.95 0.48 -10.73
C MET A 140 -5.69 1.27 -11.08
N ALA A 141 -5.06 0.97 -12.22
CA ALA A 141 -3.93 1.73 -12.72
C ALA A 141 -4.30 3.21 -12.95
N LYS A 142 -5.47 3.47 -13.55
CA LYS A 142 -5.95 4.85 -13.76
C LYS A 142 -6.23 5.59 -12.46
N VAL A 143 -6.89 4.94 -11.50
CA VAL A 143 -7.26 5.56 -10.21
C VAL A 143 -6.03 5.88 -9.36
N ASN A 144 -5.02 5.00 -9.38
CA ASN A 144 -3.82 5.14 -8.57
C ASN A 144 -2.66 5.81 -9.34
N ALA A 145 -2.91 6.28 -10.56
CA ALA A 145 -1.88 6.83 -11.46
C ALA A 145 -0.71 5.86 -11.71
N SER A 146 -0.96 4.55 -11.60
CA SER A 146 0.07 3.53 -11.78
C SER A 146 0.25 3.16 -13.26
N ARG A 147 1.50 2.94 -13.65
CA ARG A 147 1.86 2.52 -15.00
C ARG A 147 1.58 1.03 -15.21
N ILE A 148 1.07 0.67 -16.38
CA ILE A 148 0.97 -0.73 -16.82
C ILE A 148 2.18 -1.00 -17.74
N PRO A 149 3.15 -1.84 -17.33
CA PRO A 149 4.32 -2.13 -18.16
C PRO A 149 3.94 -3.00 -19.35
N ALA A 150 4.76 -2.95 -20.43
CA ALA A 150 4.49 -3.65 -21.69
C ALA A 150 4.28 -5.17 -21.52
N LYS A 151 5.02 -5.80 -20.59
CA LYS A 151 4.85 -7.23 -20.26
C LYS A 151 3.44 -7.50 -19.74
N LEU A 152 2.91 -6.67 -18.85
CA LEU A 152 1.55 -6.84 -18.32
C LEU A 152 0.50 -6.49 -19.36
N GLU A 153 0.69 -5.42 -20.15
CA GLU A 153 -0.24 -5.05 -21.22
C GLU A 153 -0.44 -6.18 -22.22
N ALA A 154 0.65 -6.86 -22.64
CA ALA A 154 0.58 -8.02 -23.52
C ALA A 154 -0.24 -9.19 -22.94
N LEU A 155 -0.19 -9.41 -21.60
CA LEU A 155 -1.02 -10.41 -20.92
C LEU A 155 -2.50 -10.01 -20.93
N LEU A 156 -2.78 -8.72 -20.67
CA LEU A 156 -4.14 -8.17 -20.65
C LEU A 156 -4.78 -8.24 -22.06
N ASP A 157 -4.03 -7.92 -23.10
CA ASP A 157 -4.49 -7.97 -24.49
C ASP A 157 -4.71 -9.41 -24.95
N ARG A 158 -3.82 -10.32 -24.57
CA ARG A 158 -3.89 -11.73 -25.01
C ARG A 158 -5.04 -12.51 -24.35
N TRP A 159 -5.28 -12.27 -23.05
CA TRP A 159 -6.21 -13.07 -22.25
C TRP A 159 -7.31 -12.25 -21.56
N GLY A 160 -7.50 -10.99 -21.95
CA GLY A 160 -8.49 -10.11 -21.31
C GLY A 160 -9.92 -10.64 -21.28
N ASP A 161 -10.30 -11.40 -22.32
CA ASP A 161 -11.60 -12.04 -22.44
C ASP A 161 -11.61 -13.50 -21.91
N ASP A 162 -10.44 -14.08 -21.63
CA ASP A 162 -10.29 -15.41 -21.01
C ASP A 162 -9.85 -15.27 -19.55
N ILE A 163 -10.85 -15.17 -18.67
CA ILE A 163 -10.63 -14.90 -17.25
C ILE A 163 -9.80 -16.00 -16.55
N GLN A 164 -9.87 -17.24 -17.03
CA GLN A 164 -9.15 -18.38 -16.45
C GLN A 164 -7.65 -18.27 -16.74
N ASN A 165 -7.32 -18.06 -18.00
CA ASN A 165 -5.93 -17.89 -18.43
C ASN A 165 -5.34 -16.59 -17.91
N LEU A 166 -6.11 -15.49 -17.88
CA LEU A 166 -5.64 -14.23 -17.31
C LEU A 166 -5.32 -14.36 -15.81
N ARG A 167 -6.16 -15.04 -15.04
CA ARG A 167 -5.88 -15.31 -13.61
C ARG A 167 -4.63 -16.14 -13.40
N THR A 168 -4.42 -17.15 -14.25
CA THR A 168 -3.22 -17.98 -14.20
C THR A 168 -1.97 -17.14 -14.52
N ALA A 169 -2.00 -16.38 -15.61
CA ALA A 169 -0.91 -15.45 -15.96
C ALA A 169 -0.66 -14.39 -14.88
N GLY A 170 -1.73 -13.89 -14.26
CA GLY A 170 -1.65 -12.91 -13.15
C GLY A 170 -1.01 -13.47 -11.88
N ILE A 171 -1.24 -14.75 -11.57
CA ILE A 171 -0.57 -15.41 -10.44
C ILE A 171 0.94 -15.57 -10.75
N ILE A 172 1.28 -15.96 -11.98
CA ILE A 172 2.69 -16.08 -12.40
C ILE A 172 3.36 -14.71 -12.34
N TYR A 173 2.70 -13.66 -12.86
CA TYR A 173 3.22 -12.30 -12.85
C TYR A 173 3.50 -11.79 -11.43
N ALA A 174 2.52 -11.94 -10.51
CA ALA A 174 2.69 -11.53 -9.12
C ALA A 174 3.77 -12.35 -8.39
N SER A 175 3.88 -13.65 -8.68
CA SER A 175 4.93 -14.49 -8.11
C SER A 175 6.32 -14.09 -8.60
N ASP A 176 6.46 -13.74 -9.88
CA ASP A 176 7.70 -13.23 -10.50
C ASP A 176 8.11 -11.88 -9.87
N GLN A 177 7.15 -10.93 -9.71
CA GLN A 177 7.41 -9.68 -9.00
C GLN A 177 7.91 -9.90 -7.57
N ILE A 178 7.25 -10.78 -6.81
CA ILE A 178 7.63 -11.06 -5.42
C ILE A 178 9.01 -11.72 -5.37
N ALA A 179 9.31 -12.66 -6.27
CA ALA A 179 10.61 -13.31 -6.29
C ALA A 179 11.75 -12.31 -6.54
N ASP A 180 11.55 -11.37 -7.47
CA ASP A 180 12.49 -10.31 -7.76
C ASP A 180 12.66 -9.35 -6.58
N LEU A 181 11.55 -8.92 -5.94
CA LEU A 181 11.57 -8.05 -4.75
C LEU A 181 12.34 -8.69 -3.59
N VAL A 182 12.08 -9.97 -3.31
CA VAL A 182 12.79 -10.71 -2.25
C VAL A 182 14.29 -10.83 -2.56
N ALA A 183 14.63 -11.10 -3.83
CA ALA A 183 16.04 -11.15 -4.25
C ALA A 183 16.76 -9.81 -4.10
N HIS A 184 16.05 -8.69 -4.17
CA HIS A 184 16.58 -7.34 -3.92
C HIS A 184 16.55 -6.91 -2.44
N GLY A 185 16.12 -7.80 -1.53
CA GLY A 185 16.18 -7.57 -0.09
C GLY A 185 15.17 -6.57 0.45
N VAL A 186 13.94 -6.53 -0.11
CA VAL A 186 12.88 -5.67 0.42
C VAL A 186 12.50 -6.05 1.85
N ASP A 187 12.08 -5.08 2.66
CA ASP A 187 11.70 -5.29 4.06
C ASP A 187 10.50 -6.24 4.24
N GLY A 188 9.59 -6.27 3.25
CA GLY A 188 8.43 -7.12 3.27
C GLY A 188 7.57 -6.98 2.02
N VAL A 189 6.58 -7.88 1.91
CA VAL A 189 5.60 -7.87 0.82
C VAL A 189 4.19 -7.87 1.38
N HIS A 190 3.40 -6.87 0.99
CA HIS A 190 1.98 -6.77 1.31
C HIS A 190 1.15 -7.24 0.12
N LEU A 191 0.48 -8.39 0.24
CA LEU A 191 -0.33 -8.95 -0.84
C LEU A 191 -1.80 -8.52 -0.71
N TYR A 192 -2.27 -7.67 -1.63
CA TYR A 192 -3.67 -7.23 -1.71
C TYR A 192 -4.57 -8.37 -2.17
N SER A 193 -5.14 -9.11 -1.25
CA SER A 193 -5.95 -10.29 -1.54
C SER A 193 -7.30 -9.99 -2.16
N MET A 194 -7.85 -8.79 -1.94
CA MET A 194 -9.19 -8.37 -2.37
C MET A 194 -10.27 -9.41 -2.04
N ASN A 195 -10.14 -10.05 -0.86
CA ASN A 195 -11.00 -11.12 -0.38
C ASN A 195 -11.05 -12.35 -1.32
N HIS A 196 -9.90 -12.68 -1.97
CA HIS A 196 -9.78 -13.85 -2.84
C HIS A 196 -8.71 -14.83 -2.36
N PRO A 197 -8.99 -15.60 -1.29
CA PRO A 197 -8.02 -16.45 -0.62
C PRO A 197 -7.40 -17.53 -1.51
N ALA A 198 -8.12 -17.99 -2.53
CA ALA A 198 -7.59 -19.01 -3.46
C ALA A 198 -6.42 -18.47 -4.30
N THR A 199 -6.50 -17.22 -4.79
CA THR A 199 -5.42 -16.57 -5.54
C THR A 199 -4.21 -16.33 -4.63
N THR A 200 -4.45 -15.76 -3.44
CA THR A 200 -3.41 -15.48 -2.45
C THR A 200 -2.65 -16.75 -2.06
N ARG A 201 -3.37 -17.84 -1.76
CA ARG A 201 -2.73 -19.14 -1.44
C ARG A 201 -1.91 -19.71 -2.58
N ARG A 202 -2.32 -19.53 -3.85
CA ARG A 202 -1.53 -19.99 -4.98
C ARG A 202 -0.23 -19.20 -5.14
N ILE A 203 -0.30 -17.88 -4.99
CA ILE A 203 0.89 -17.01 -5.01
C ILE A 203 1.81 -17.41 -3.84
N TRP A 204 1.27 -17.50 -2.61
CA TRP A 204 2.06 -17.86 -1.43
C TRP A 204 2.83 -19.16 -1.62
N ARG A 205 2.17 -20.23 -2.12
CA ARG A 205 2.83 -21.51 -2.40
C ARG A 205 3.98 -21.40 -3.39
N ASN A 206 3.93 -20.46 -4.32
CA ASN A 206 5.01 -20.26 -5.28
C ASN A 206 6.23 -19.56 -4.65
N VAL A 207 6.01 -18.68 -3.67
CA VAL A 207 7.04 -17.78 -3.15
C VAL A 207 7.46 -18.07 -1.71
N GLU A 208 6.68 -18.84 -0.94
CA GLU A 208 6.94 -19.18 0.46
C GLU A 208 8.39 -19.64 0.73
N PRO A 209 9.00 -20.51 -0.12
CA PRO A 209 10.37 -20.93 0.11
C PRO A 209 11.41 -19.81 0.05
N LEU A 210 11.08 -18.66 -0.59
CA LEU A 210 11.97 -17.52 -0.72
C LEU A 210 12.06 -16.68 0.58
N PHE A 211 11.11 -16.85 1.49
CA PHE A 211 11.07 -16.16 2.79
C PHE A 211 11.65 -17.00 3.94
N THR A 212 11.94 -18.29 3.71
CA THR A 212 12.62 -19.12 4.68
C THR A 212 14.12 -18.93 4.53
N VAL A 213 14.71 -18.07 5.38
CA VAL A 213 16.16 -18.01 5.55
C VAL A 213 16.56 -19.17 6.47
N GLU A 214 17.44 -20.08 6.00
CA GLU A 214 18.11 -21.07 6.86
C GLU A 214 19.08 -20.37 7.83
#